data_4c59ff50f897799311899f764ec05c3b
#
_entry.id   4c59ff50f897799311899f764ec05c3b
#
_cell.length_a   1.000
_cell.length_b   1.000
_cell.length_c   1.000
_cell.angle_alpha   90.00
_cell.angle_beta   90.00
_cell.angle_gamma   90.00
#
_symmetry.space_group_name_H-M   'P 1'
#
loop_
_entity.id
_entity.type
_entity.pdbx_description
1 polymer ?
#
loop_
_entity_poly.entity_id
_entity_poly.type
_entity_poly.pdbx_seq_one_letter_code
_entity_poly.pdbx_strand_id
1 'polypeptide(L)'
;LGQDPRALTQDTFNRDLYPTPGRSYEGETEDYGISAEINWDFGNVTLTSITGYREYANSQGSDTDYTTVDILYRAPTENALARDFETFTQELRLTGEAFDGKLDWLIGAYYANEELQVRDNLRFGTQYGNFVACRIAIAINPALVNPGASNCLGANVAALDGTLTGSPAFGAATPAILAGINNLASISDLGTVSEVYNQTSENFAFFTHNIFAITDTLDLTLGLRYTNETKDFDATFRNDNTVCPTNRNLLGGFLGVPTLAPLAGGIISLSCQGNSTSELDGVSLEDSREEEEFTGTAILSWKPTPDLLVYGSYSRGYKAGGFNLDR
;
A
#
# COMPACT_ATOMS: atom_id res chain seq x y z
N LEU A 1 -20.84 -12.17 -19.06
CA LEU A 1 -20.79 -11.67 -17.65
C LEU A 1 -21.64 -10.43 -17.42
N GLY A 2 -22.23 -9.81 -18.46
CA GLY A 2 -23.15 -8.68 -18.31
C GLY A 2 -22.47 -7.33 -18.11
N GLN A 3 -21.25 -7.14 -18.62
CA GLN A 3 -20.61 -5.83 -18.59
C GLN A 3 -21.49 -4.78 -19.29
N ASP A 4 -21.62 -3.59 -18.72
CA ASP A 4 -22.39 -2.50 -19.29
C ASP A 4 -21.76 -2.07 -20.63
N PRO A 5 -22.51 -2.12 -21.73
CA PRO A 5 -21.99 -1.74 -23.06
C PRO A 5 -21.47 -0.31 -23.13
N ARG A 6 -21.99 0.59 -22.28
CA ARG A 6 -21.55 1.99 -22.23
C ARG A 6 -20.11 2.12 -21.75
N ALA A 7 -19.66 1.23 -20.85
CA ALA A 7 -18.28 1.20 -20.40
C ALA A 7 -17.28 0.82 -21.51
N LEU A 8 -17.76 0.13 -22.57
CA LEU A 8 -16.93 -0.30 -23.69
C LEU A 8 -16.83 0.73 -24.83
N THR A 9 -17.68 1.75 -24.81
CA THR A 9 -17.80 2.75 -25.89
C THR A 9 -17.40 4.16 -25.45
N GLN A 10 -16.68 4.28 -24.34
CA GLN A 10 -16.27 5.58 -23.82
C GLN A 10 -15.29 6.29 -24.78
N ASP A 11 -15.53 7.58 -24.97
CA ASP A 11 -14.56 8.51 -25.55
C ASP A 11 -13.48 8.86 -24.51
N THR A 12 -12.26 9.11 -24.95
CA THR A 12 -11.14 9.54 -24.10
C THR A 12 -11.44 10.78 -23.24
N PHE A 13 -12.36 11.63 -23.69
CA PHE A 13 -12.79 12.84 -22.98
C PHE A 13 -14.05 12.65 -22.13
N ASN A 14 -14.70 11.51 -22.21
CA ASN A 14 -15.83 11.18 -21.35
C ASN A 14 -15.32 10.85 -19.92
N ARG A 15 -15.95 11.46 -18.91
CA ARG A 15 -15.62 11.26 -17.50
C ARG A 15 -16.64 10.41 -16.75
N ASP A 16 -17.53 9.74 -17.49
CA ASP A 16 -18.49 8.84 -16.90
C ASP A 16 -17.81 7.55 -16.42
N LEU A 17 -18.07 7.16 -15.19
CA LEU A 17 -17.60 5.90 -14.60
C LEU A 17 -18.79 4.93 -14.50
N TYR A 18 -18.54 3.68 -14.81
CA TYR A 18 -19.52 2.60 -14.71
C TYR A 18 -18.96 1.50 -13.79
N PRO A 19 -19.02 1.71 -12.47
CA PRO A 19 -18.53 0.72 -11.51
C PRO A 19 -19.51 -0.47 -11.41
N THR A 20 -19.08 -1.51 -10.72
CA THR A 20 -19.89 -2.69 -10.42
C THR A 20 -21.18 -2.28 -9.69
N PRO A 21 -22.37 -2.64 -10.24
CA PRO A 21 -23.64 -2.34 -9.57
C PRO A 21 -23.78 -3.06 -8.23
N GLY A 22 -24.37 -2.37 -7.24
CA GLY A 22 -24.67 -2.94 -5.93
C GLY A 22 -23.51 -2.97 -4.93
N ARG A 23 -22.33 -2.49 -5.32
CA ARG A 23 -21.21 -2.23 -4.41
C ARG A 23 -21.20 -0.76 -4.00
N SER A 24 -20.79 -0.46 -2.79
CA SER A 24 -20.49 0.90 -2.34
C SER A 24 -18.99 1.15 -2.45
N TYR A 25 -18.64 2.35 -2.94
CA TYR A 25 -17.27 2.85 -3.07
C TYR A 25 -17.11 4.18 -2.33
N GLU A 26 -17.93 4.38 -1.31
CA GLU A 26 -17.86 5.55 -0.46
C GLU A 26 -16.47 5.66 0.19
N GLY A 27 -16.06 6.87 0.51
CA GLY A 27 -14.87 7.17 1.27
C GLY A 27 -15.21 8.13 2.39
N GLU A 28 -14.64 7.89 3.56
CA GLU A 28 -14.74 8.76 4.72
C GLU A 28 -13.34 9.13 5.18
N THR A 29 -13.14 10.39 5.54
CA THR A 29 -11.86 10.87 6.06
C THR A 29 -12.14 11.77 7.24
N GLU A 30 -11.52 11.46 8.36
CA GLU A 30 -11.49 12.29 9.55
C GLU A 30 -10.06 12.77 9.80
N ASP A 31 -9.88 14.03 10.09
CA ASP A 31 -8.58 14.64 10.35
C ASP A 31 -8.75 15.75 11.39
N TYR A 32 -8.17 15.54 12.56
CA TYR A 32 -8.17 16.54 13.60
C TYR A 32 -6.84 16.59 14.32
N GLY A 33 -6.55 17.75 14.88
CA GLY A 33 -5.33 17.95 15.64
C GLY A 33 -5.38 19.18 16.51
N ILE A 34 -4.45 19.21 17.43
CA ILE A 34 -4.23 20.35 18.32
C ILE A 34 -2.74 20.64 18.37
N SER A 35 -2.39 21.93 18.38
CA SER A 35 -1.03 22.38 18.63
C SER A 35 -0.98 23.51 19.63
N ALA A 36 0.12 23.57 20.38
CA ALA A 36 0.40 24.64 21.31
C ALA A 36 1.84 25.13 21.11
N GLU A 37 2.00 26.45 21.04
CA GLU A 37 3.30 27.09 21.02
C GLU A 37 3.41 28.02 22.24
N ILE A 38 4.50 27.90 22.99
CA ILE A 38 4.81 28.72 24.15
C ILE A 38 6.17 29.35 23.93
N ASN A 39 6.22 30.68 23.96
CA ASN A 39 7.45 31.45 23.90
C ASN A 39 7.70 32.11 25.25
N TRP A 40 8.86 31.85 25.82
CA TRP A 40 9.29 32.41 27.09
C TRP A 40 10.58 33.20 26.91
N ASP A 41 10.47 34.50 27.09
CA ASP A 41 11.59 35.44 26.97
C ASP A 41 12.33 35.59 28.32
N PHE A 42 13.61 35.29 28.33
CA PHE A 42 14.52 35.51 29.47
C PHE A 42 15.43 36.73 29.27
N GLY A 43 15.10 37.61 28.35
CA GLY A 43 15.87 38.78 27.96
C GLY A 43 16.79 38.52 26.77
N ASN A 44 17.93 37.88 26.97
CA ASN A 44 18.87 37.59 25.88
C ASN A 44 18.67 36.19 25.24
N VAL A 45 17.77 35.41 25.78
CA VAL A 45 17.47 34.05 25.31
C VAL A 45 15.96 33.85 25.33
N THR A 46 15.44 33.29 24.27
CA THR A 46 14.05 32.89 24.15
C THR A 46 13.96 31.36 24.10
N LEU A 47 13.14 30.77 24.99
CA LEU A 47 12.73 29.38 24.90
C LEU A 47 11.42 29.31 24.13
N THR A 48 11.39 28.50 23.06
CA THR A 48 10.17 28.15 22.34
C THR A 48 9.88 26.66 22.54
N SER A 49 8.65 26.33 22.96
CA SER A 49 8.15 24.96 23.05
C SER A 49 6.97 24.81 22.10
N ILE A 50 7.04 23.83 21.20
CA ILE A 50 5.98 23.52 20.24
C ILE A 50 5.56 22.07 20.48
N THR A 51 4.28 21.88 20.84
CA THR A 51 3.66 20.55 21.02
C THR A 51 2.58 20.38 19.97
N GLY A 52 2.55 19.27 19.29
CA GLY A 52 1.52 18.91 18.31
C GLY A 52 0.99 17.51 18.54
N TYR A 53 -0.32 17.35 18.34
CA TYR A 53 -0.98 16.06 18.28
C TYR A 53 -1.95 16.07 17.10
N ARG A 54 -1.95 15.01 16.29
CA ARG A 54 -2.82 14.86 15.13
C ARG A 54 -3.27 13.42 14.99
N GLU A 55 -4.52 13.22 14.66
CA GLU A 55 -5.10 11.96 14.23
C GLU A 55 -5.68 12.13 12.83
N TYR A 56 -5.45 11.12 12.01
CA TYR A 56 -6.00 10.98 10.67
C TYR A 56 -6.56 9.58 10.50
N ALA A 57 -7.81 9.47 10.12
CA ALA A 57 -8.47 8.22 9.79
C ALA A 57 -9.08 8.32 8.39
N ASN A 58 -8.91 7.29 7.59
CA ASN A 58 -9.49 7.19 6.26
C ASN A 58 -9.98 5.78 6.00
N SER A 59 -11.21 5.63 5.54
CA SER A 59 -11.74 4.41 4.97
C SER A 59 -12.26 4.66 3.56
N GLN A 60 -12.09 3.70 2.65
CA GLN A 60 -12.51 3.86 1.26
C GLN A 60 -12.85 2.53 0.61
N GLY A 61 -14.01 2.46 -0.09
CA GLY A 61 -14.32 1.39 -1.01
C GLY A 61 -13.57 1.55 -2.34
N SER A 62 -13.28 0.44 -3.00
CA SER A 62 -12.60 0.45 -4.30
C SER A 62 -13.10 -0.65 -5.21
N ASP A 63 -13.45 -0.27 -6.44
CA ASP A 63 -13.59 -1.19 -7.57
C ASP A 63 -12.18 -1.39 -8.15
N THR A 64 -11.59 -2.55 -7.86
CA THR A 64 -10.17 -2.78 -8.16
C THR A 64 -9.96 -3.21 -9.61
N ASP A 65 -10.98 -3.78 -10.26
CA ASP A 65 -10.89 -4.22 -11.65
C ASP A 65 -11.38 -3.17 -12.66
N TYR A 66 -11.99 -2.07 -12.17
CA TYR A 66 -12.47 -0.94 -12.98
C TYR A 66 -13.47 -1.34 -14.06
N THR A 67 -14.26 -2.40 -13.83
CA THR A 67 -15.29 -2.87 -14.77
C THR A 67 -16.68 -2.85 -14.13
N THR A 68 -17.72 -3.15 -14.91
CA THR A 68 -19.07 -3.33 -14.36
C THR A 68 -19.37 -4.77 -13.96
N VAL A 69 -18.35 -5.63 -13.99
CA VAL A 69 -18.41 -7.03 -13.60
C VAL A 69 -17.79 -7.18 -12.22
N ASP A 70 -18.47 -7.81 -11.29
CA ASP A 70 -18.03 -7.95 -9.90
C ASP A 70 -16.90 -8.99 -9.77
N ILE A 71 -15.66 -8.53 -10.03
CA ILE A 71 -14.46 -9.39 -10.06
C ILE A 71 -13.61 -9.19 -8.81
N LEU A 72 -13.19 -7.95 -8.52
CA LEU A 72 -12.31 -7.62 -7.38
C LEU A 72 -12.76 -6.32 -6.73
N TYR A 73 -12.89 -6.32 -5.41
CA TYR A 73 -13.33 -5.14 -4.67
C TYR A 73 -12.71 -5.02 -3.28
N ARG A 74 -12.76 -3.80 -2.74
CA ARG A 74 -12.58 -3.49 -1.33
C ARG A 74 -13.82 -2.80 -0.80
N ALA A 75 -14.35 -3.24 0.33
CA ALA A 75 -15.52 -2.61 0.93
C ALA A 75 -15.14 -1.28 1.60
N PRO A 76 -16.06 -0.29 1.64
CA PRO A 76 -15.82 1.01 2.28
C PRO A 76 -16.05 0.93 3.79
N THR A 77 -15.27 0.13 4.50
CA THR A 77 -15.39 -0.04 5.95
C THR A 77 -14.02 0.03 6.59
N GLU A 78 -13.97 0.48 7.83
CA GLU A 78 -12.74 0.53 8.65
C GLU A 78 -12.03 -0.83 8.75
N ASN A 79 -12.78 -1.92 8.62
CA ASN A 79 -12.23 -3.28 8.68
C ASN A 79 -11.79 -3.83 7.31
N ALA A 80 -11.97 -3.08 6.21
CA ALA A 80 -11.67 -3.56 4.86
C ALA A 80 -10.52 -2.79 4.21
N LEU A 81 -10.69 -1.50 3.96
CA LEU A 81 -9.65 -0.62 3.44
C LEU A 81 -9.63 0.63 4.30
N ALA A 82 -8.65 0.74 5.17
CA ALA A 82 -8.51 1.86 6.09
C ALA A 82 -7.05 2.19 6.37
N ARG A 83 -6.82 3.44 6.73
CA ARG A 83 -5.55 3.95 7.25
C ARG A 83 -5.83 4.82 8.45
N ASP A 84 -5.23 4.47 9.57
CA ASP A 84 -5.27 5.23 10.81
C ASP A 84 -3.86 5.70 11.10
N PHE A 85 -3.66 7.00 11.31
CA PHE A 85 -2.35 7.60 11.54
C PHE A 85 -2.42 8.59 12.69
N GLU A 86 -1.69 8.31 13.75
CA GLU A 86 -1.55 9.17 14.91
C GLU A 86 -0.14 9.74 14.98
N THR A 87 -0.02 11.01 15.29
CA THR A 87 1.27 11.70 15.40
C THR A 87 1.30 12.58 16.64
N PHE A 88 2.30 12.37 17.49
CA PHE A 88 2.69 13.28 18.55
C PHE A 88 4.04 13.88 18.26
N THR A 89 4.18 15.20 18.40
CA THR A 89 5.45 15.90 18.23
C THR A 89 5.73 16.86 19.38
N GLN A 90 7.00 16.97 19.76
CA GLN A 90 7.47 17.96 20.72
C GLN A 90 8.78 18.56 20.20
N GLU A 91 8.82 19.88 20.12
CA GLU A 91 10.05 20.60 19.80
C GLU A 91 10.35 21.65 20.89
N LEU A 92 11.61 21.70 21.27
CA LEU A 92 12.13 22.72 22.18
C LEU A 92 13.27 23.44 21.49
N ARG A 93 13.23 24.77 21.49
CA ARG A 93 14.27 25.64 20.93
C ARG A 93 14.71 26.66 21.94
N LEU A 94 16.02 26.90 22.00
CA LEU A 94 16.59 28.07 22.61
C LEU A 94 17.25 28.91 21.51
N THR A 95 16.90 30.18 21.46
CA THR A 95 17.45 31.15 20.50
C THR A 95 18.00 32.35 21.25
N GLY A 96 19.05 32.94 20.74
CA GLY A 96 19.64 34.14 21.32
C GLY A 96 20.72 34.75 20.45
N GLU A 97 21.22 35.89 20.93
CA GLU A 97 22.34 36.62 20.30
C GLU A 97 23.58 36.55 21.23
N ALA A 98 24.76 36.59 20.62
CA ALA A 98 26.02 36.64 21.34
C ALA A 98 27.05 37.53 20.60
N PHE A 99 28.14 37.90 21.29
CA PHE A 99 29.24 38.67 20.73
C PHE A 99 28.80 40.02 20.13
N ASP A 100 27.99 40.77 20.88
CA ASP A 100 27.45 42.08 20.46
C ASP A 100 26.69 42.00 19.14
N GLY A 101 25.84 40.98 19.00
CA GLY A 101 24.97 40.77 17.79
C GLY A 101 25.69 40.16 16.59
N LYS A 102 26.94 39.66 16.75
CA LYS A 102 27.67 38.99 15.65
C LYS A 102 27.32 37.51 15.48
N LEU A 103 26.62 36.93 16.44
CA LEU A 103 26.17 35.53 16.39
C LEU A 103 24.71 35.46 16.76
N ASP A 104 23.88 35.07 15.81
CA ASP A 104 22.54 34.56 16.06
C ASP A 104 22.62 33.05 16.19
N TRP A 105 22.24 32.52 17.32
CA TRP A 105 22.33 31.09 17.59
C TRP A 105 20.98 30.47 17.92
N LEU A 106 20.82 29.22 17.50
CA LEU A 106 19.70 28.36 17.86
C LEU A 106 20.24 26.98 18.20
N ILE A 107 19.77 26.41 19.31
CA ILE A 107 19.89 25.00 19.65
C ILE A 107 18.50 24.45 19.92
N GLY A 108 18.26 23.20 19.54
CA GLY A 108 16.95 22.58 19.74
C GLY A 108 17.01 21.09 19.90
N ALA A 109 15.92 20.55 20.43
CA ALA A 109 15.61 19.14 20.52
C ALA A 109 14.24 18.89 19.93
N TYR A 110 14.08 17.75 19.26
CA TYR A 110 12.85 17.31 18.63
C TYR A 110 12.57 15.87 19.00
N TYR A 111 11.31 15.57 19.26
CA TYR A 111 10.78 14.23 19.44
C TYR A 111 9.51 14.08 18.61
N ALA A 112 9.36 12.93 17.96
CA ALA A 112 8.11 12.52 17.33
C ALA A 112 7.84 11.05 17.62
N ASN A 113 6.58 10.73 17.85
CA ASN A 113 6.05 9.37 17.84
C ASN A 113 4.92 9.33 16.80
N GLU A 114 4.98 8.36 15.90
CA GLU A 114 4.03 8.17 14.82
C GLU A 114 3.56 6.71 14.83
N GLU A 115 2.26 6.52 14.84
CA GLU A 115 1.64 5.20 14.78
C GLU A 115 0.78 5.13 13.51
N LEU A 116 1.09 4.18 12.65
CA LEU A 116 0.36 3.95 11.40
C LEU A 116 -0.19 2.54 11.38
N GLN A 117 -1.50 2.42 11.21
CA GLN A 117 -2.14 1.16 10.89
C GLN A 117 -2.74 1.23 9.49
N VAL A 118 -2.48 0.21 8.67
CA VAL A 118 -3.07 0.03 7.35
C VAL A 118 -3.82 -1.30 7.31
N ARG A 119 -5.04 -1.28 6.82
CA ARG A 119 -5.83 -2.47 6.49
C ARG A 119 -6.10 -2.50 4.99
N ASP A 120 -5.89 -3.64 4.36
CA ASP A 120 -6.12 -3.83 2.92
C ASP A 120 -6.76 -5.18 2.62
N ASN A 121 -8.07 -5.28 2.77
CA ASN A 121 -8.82 -6.50 2.53
C ASN A 121 -9.37 -6.54 1.10
N LEU A 122 -8.54 -7.03 0.16
CA LEU A 122 -8.96 -7.30 -1.21
C LEU A 122 -9.75 -8.61 -1.28
N ARG A 123 -10.93 -8.55 -1.88
CA ARG A 123 -11.83 -9.71 -2.02
C ARG A 123 -12.19 -9.98 -3.48
N PHE A 124 -12.38 -11.24 -3.79
CA PHE A 124 -13.00 -11.65 -5.03
C PHE A 124 -14.49 -11.33 -5.02
N GLY A 125 -14.99 -10.73 -6.08
CA GLY A 125 -16.41 -10.49 -6.27
C GLY A 125 -17.20 -11.75 -6.62
N THR A 126 -18.52 -11.61 -6.70
CA THR A 126 -19.46 -12.72 -6.97
C THR A 126 -19.32 -13.32 -8.36
N GLN A 127 -18.72 -12.59 -9.30
CA GLN A 127 -18.55 -13.04 -10.69
C GLN A 127 -17.13 -13.51 -11.00
N TYR A 128 -16.20 -13.42 -10.06
CA TYR A 128 -14.81 -13.81 -10.28
C TYR A 128 -14.68 -15.25 -10.73
N GLY A 129 -15.28 -16.20 -10.01
CA GLY A 129 -15.17 -17.62 -10.31
C GLY A 129 -15.64 -17.96 -11.73
N ASN A 130 -16.81 -17.44 -12.14
CA ASN A 130 -17.30 -17.60 -13.51
C ASN A 130 -16.37 -16.96 -14.54
N PHE A 131 -15.86 -15.75 -14.26
CA PHE A 131 -14.93 -15.06 -15.16
C PHE A 131 -13.66 -15.88 -15.42
N VAL A 132 -13.01 -16.36 -14.36
CA VAL A 132 -11.75 -17.12 -14.50
C VAL A 132 -11.96 -18.54 -15.05
N ALA A 133 -13.09 -19.20 -14.74
CA ALA A 133 -13.47 -20.46 -15.36
C ALA A 133 -13.65 -20.29 -16.87
N CYS A 134 -14.27 -19.21 -17.33
CA CYS A 134 -14.36 -18.88 -18.75
C CYS A 134 -13.00 -18.64 -19.40
N ARG A 135 -12.05 -18.01 -18.69
CA ARG A 135 -10.68 -17.84 -19.20
C ARG A 135 -10.01 -19.19 -19.44
N ILE A 136 -10.17 -20.14 -18.51
CA ILE A 136 -9.65 -21.51 -18.69
C ILE A 136 -10.37 -22.25 -19.81
N ALA A 137 -11.71 -22.19 -19.89
CA ALA A 137 -12.47 -22.82 -20.95
C ALA A 137 -12.04 -22.33 -22.35
N ILE A 138 -11.86 -21.01 -22.52
CA ILE A 138 -11.32 -20.40 -23.74
C ILE A 138 -9.94 -20.96 -24.08
N ALA A 139 -9.06 -21.09 -23.08
CA ALA A 139 -7.71 -21.60 -23.30
C ALA A 139 -7.67 -23.09 -23.70
N ILE A 140 -8.66 -23.88 -23.23
CA ILE A 140 -8.81 -25.29 -23.66
C ILE A 140 -9.34 -25.34 -25.08
N ASN A 141 -10.53 -24.82 -25.32
CA ASN A 141 -11.15 -24.75 -26.63
C ASN A 141 -12.30 -23.73 -26.63
N PRO A 142 -12.20 -22.61 -27.37
CA PRO A 142 -13.24 -21.59 -27.43
C PRO A 142 -14.64 -22.12 -27.83
N ALA A 143 -14.70 -23.20 -28.61
CA ALA A 143 -15.98 -23.80 -29.04
C ALA A 143 -16.75 -24.47 -27.88
N LEU A 144 -16.10 -24.75 -26.75
CA LEU A 144 -16.73 -25.37 -25.59
C LEU A 144 -17.27 -24.35 -24.59
N VAL A 145 -17.04 -23.07 -24.82
CA VAL A 145 -17.41 -21.98 -23.89
C VAL A 145 -18.94 -21.86 -23.80
N ASN A 146 -19.43 -21.94 -22.57
CA ASN A 146 -20.84 -21.68 -22.23
C ASN A 146 -20.91 -20.67 -21.08
N PRO A 147 -21.00 -19.36 -21.37
CA PRO A 147 -20.98 -18.31 -20.34
C PRO A 147 -22.17 -18.37 -19.36
N GLY A 148 -23.24 -19.07 -19.73
CA GLY A 148 -24.40 -19.26 -18.85
C GLY A 148 -24.21 -20.31 -17.74
N ALA A 149 -23.15 -21.12 -17.84
CA ALA A 149 -22.80 -22.09 -16.81
C ALA A 149 -21.73 -21.52 -15.86
N SER A 150 -21.81 -21.80 -14.57
CA SER A 150 -20.87 -21.30 -13.56
C SER A 150 -19.41 -21.69 -13.85
N ASN A 151 -19.18 -22.91 -14.35
CA ASN A 151 -17.87 -23.39 -14.78
C ASN A 151 -17.52 -23.07 -16.23
N CYS A 152 -18.35 -22.29 -16.90
CA CYS A 152 -18.24 -21.88 -18.30
C CYS A 152 -18.20 -23.01 -19.33
N LEU A 153 -18.42 -24.24 -18.94
CA LEU A 153 -18.48 -25.43 -19.79
C LEU A 153 -19.90 -26.00 -19.87
N GLY A 154 -20.60 -26.10 -18.74
CA GLY A 154 -21.92 -26.70 -18.64
C GLY A 154 -21.94 -28.14 -19.20
N ALA A 155 -22.89 -28.42 -20.08
CA ALA A 155 -23.01 -29.74 -20.76
C ALA A 155 -21.80 -30.07 -21.66
N ASN A 156 -21.02 -29.08 -22.09
CA ASN A 156 -19.84 -29.29 -22.93
C ASN A 156 -18.68 -30.02 -22.20
N VAL A 157 -18.79 -30.21 -20.88
CA VAL A 157 -17.91 -31.11 -20.10
C VAL A 157 -17.86 -32.51 -20.74
N ALA A 158 -18.97 -32.99 -21.32
CA ALA A 158 -19.05 -34.30 -21.99
C ALA A 158 -18.08 -34.46 -23.17
N ALA A 159 -17.63 -33.36 -23.78
CA ALA A 159 -16.58 -33.39 -24.81
C ALA A 159 -15.17 -33.55 -24.22
N LEU A 160 -14.97 -33.20 -22.97
CA LEU A 160 -13.68 -33.27 -22.28
C LEU A 160 -13.52 -34.56 -21.48
N ASP A 161 -14.58 -35.04 -20.82
CA ASP A 161 -14.56 -36.24 -19.96
C ASP A 161 -14.52 -37.56 -20.75
N GLY A 162 -14.71 -37.50 -22.05
CA GLY A 162 -14.70 -38.67 -22.94
C GLY A 162 -16.10 -39.26 -23.18
N THR A 163 -17.16 -38.73 -22.60
CA THR A 163 -18.53 -39.23 -22.76
C THR A 163 -18.95 -39.14 -24.24
N LEU A 164 -18.61 -38.05 -24.93
CA LEU A 164 -18.94 -37.85 -26.36
C LEU A 164 -17.86 -38.43 -27.31
N THR A 165 -16.60 -38.41 -26.91
CA THR A 165 -15.46 -38.71 -27.79
C THR A 165 -14.93 -40.12 -27.60
N GLY A 166 -15.33 -40.83 -26.55
CA GLY A 166 -14.80 -42.13 -26.15
C GLY A 166 -13.40 -42.11 -25.52
N SER A 167 -12.82 -40.88 -25.37
CA SER A 167 -11.50 -40.72 -24.76
C SER A 167 -11.41 -39.41 -24.02
N PRO A 168 -10.98 -39.41 -22.74
CA PRO A 168 -10.78 -38.18 -21.95
C PRO A 168 -9.73 -37.27 -22.57
N ALA A 169 -10.01 -35.96 -22.65
CA ALA A 169 -9.16 -34.97 -23.33
C ALA A 169 -7.74 -34.83 -22.74
N PHE A 170 -7.59 -35.08 -21.44
CA PHE A 170 -6.31 -34.97 -20.71
C PHE A 170 -5.90 -36.33 -20.13
N GLY A 171 -6.38 -37.45 -20.75
CA GLY A 171 -6.13 -38.81 -20.25
C GLY A 171 -6.55 -38.97 -18.78
N ALA A 172 -5.72 -39.61 -17.96
CA ALA A 172 -5.97 -39.86 -16.56
C ALA A 172 -6.08 -38.55 -15.70
N ALA A 173 -5.59 -37.42 -16.18
CA ALA A 173 -5.64 -36.14 -15.49
C ALA A 173 -7.02 -35.42 -15.65
N THR A 174 -7.87 -35.88 -16.56
CA THR A 174 -9.15 -35.20 -16.89
C THR A 174 -10.04 -34.96 -15.67
N PRO A 175 -10.28 -35.93 -14.76
CA PRO A 175 -11.11 -35.70 -13.59
C PRO A 175 -10.55 -34.59 -12.67
N ALA A 176 -9.24 -34.55 -12.48
CA ALA A 176 -8.59 -33.54 -11.65
C ALA A 176 -8.65 -32.14 -12.29
N ILE A 177 -8.43 -32.04 -13.59
CA ILE A 177 -8.55 -30.77 -14.33
C ILE A 177 -9.98 -30.23 -14.25
N LEU A 178 -11.00 -31.06 -14.49
CA LEU A 178 -12.42 -30.65 -14.40
C LEU A 178 -12.80 -30.26 -12.97
N ALA A 179 -12.34 -31.01 -11.97
CA ALA A 179 -12.53 -30.63 -10.55
C ALA A 179 -11.86 -29.29 -10.23
N GLY A 180 -10.65 -29.05 -10.74
CA GLY A 180 -9.95 -27.78 -10.58
C GLY A 180 -10.70 -26.59 -11.18
N ILE A 181 -11.31 -26.78 -12.37
CA ILE A 181 -12.17 -25.75 -13.01
C ILE A 181 -13.44 -25.50 -12.18
N ASN A 182 -14.09 -26.55 -11.66
CA ASN A 182 -15.28 -26.41 -10.81
C ASN A 182 -14.95 -25.70 -9.49
N ASN A 183 -13.82 -26.04 -8.85
CA ASN A 183 -13.32 -25.35 -7.67
C ASN A 183 -13.06 -23.87 -7.97
N LEU A 184 -12.40 -23.56 -9.09
CA LEU A 184 -12.14 -22.20 -9.54
C LEU A 184 -13.44 -21.42 -9.71
N ALA A 185 -14.45 -22.02 -10.35
CA ALA A 185 -15.77 -21.44 -10.57
C ALA A 185 -16.56 -21.18 -9.27
N SER A 186 -16.21 -21.81 -8.17
CA SER A 186 -16.86 -21.61 -6.87
C SER A 186 -16.34 -20.39 -6.09
N ILE A 187 -15.31 -19.71 -6.57
CA ILE A 187 -14.79 -18.51 -5.92
C ILE A 187 -15.81 -17.38 -6.05
N SER A 188 -16.39 -16.96 -4.93
CA SER A 188 -17.38 -15.87 -4.84
C SER A 188 -17.33 -15.28 -3.44
N ASP A 189 -17.12 -13.97 -3.34
CA ASP A 189 -16.97 -13.23 -2.06
C ASP A 189 -15.95 -13.84 -1.09
N LEU A 190 -14.94 -14.53 -1.60
CA LEU A 190 -13.80 -15.04 -0.84
C LEU A 190 -12.64 -14.05 -0.91
N GLY A 191 -11.65 -14.24 -0.07
CA GLY A 191 -10.42 -13.47 -0.14
C GLY A 191 -9.86 -13.04 1.20
N THR A 192 -9.22 -11.90 1.25
CA THR A 192 -8.65 -11.35 2.47
C THR A 192 -9.77 -10.95 3.44
N VAL A 193 -9.73 -11.48 4.65
CA VAL A 193 -10.66 -11.14 5.73
C VAL A 193 -10.01 -10.25 6.79
N SER A 194 -8.68 -10.32 6.93
CA SER A 194 -7.90 -9.44 7.79
C SER A 194 -6.47 -9.41 7.31
N GLU A 195 -6.08 -8.31 6.70
CA GLU A 195 -4.71 -7.96 6.37
C GLU A 195 -4.43 -6.63 7.04
N VAL A 196 -3.55 -6.66 8.04
CA VAL A 196 -3.27 -5.52 8.90
C VAL A 196 -1.77 -5.33 8.96
N TYR A 197 -1.33 -4.11 8.74
CA TYR A 197 0.04 -3.65 8.91
C TYR A 197 0.05 -2.58 9.97
N ASN A 198 0.93 -2.71 10.94
CA ASN A 198 1.20 -1.69 11.94
C ASN A 198 2.65 -1.22 11.80
N GLN A 199 2.88 0.06 11.92
CA GLN A 199 4.21 0.64 12.00
C GLN A 199 4.21 1.72 13.07
N THR A 200 5.11 1.59 14.03
CA THR A 200 5.44 2.65 14.98
C THR A 200 6.78 3.26 14.60
N SER A 201 6.87 4.58 14.59
CA SER A 201 8.12 5.31 14.34
C SER A 201 8.39 6.26 15.49
N GLU A 202 9.52 6.06 16.17
CA GLU A 202 10.03 7.00 17.16
C GLU A 202 11.26 7.73 16.58
N ASN A 203 11.21 9.05 16.64
CA ASN A 203 12.29 9.90 16.15
C ASN A 203 12.66 10.92 17.21
N PHE A 204 13.94 11.02 17.55
CA PHE A 204 14.42 12.19 18.25
C PHE A 204 15.64 12.78 17.59
N ALA A 205 15.80 14.09 17.73
CA ALA A 205 16.92 14.80 17.16
C ALA A 205 17.39 15.95 18.03
N PHE A 206 18.69 16.22 17.93
CA PHE A 206 19.28 17.45 18.43
C PHE A 206 19.81 18.26 17.25
N PHE A 207 19.60 19.57 17.27
CA PHE A 207 20.00 20.42 16.17
C PHE A 207 20.50 21.78 16.64
N THR A 208 21.30 22.40 15.79
CA THR A 208 21.77 23.78 15.96
C THR A 208 21.78 24.50 14.63
N HIS A 209 21.52 25.81 14.67
CA HIS A 209 21.61 26.66 13.51
C HIS A 209 22.16 28.04 13.94
N ASN A 210 23.31 28.41 13.37
CA ASN A 210 24.09 29.55 13.82
C ASN A 210 24.42 30.45 12.63
N ILE A 211 24.21 31.72 12.77
CA ILE A 211 24.57 32.74 11.77
C ILE A 211 25.64 33.64 12.36
N PHE A 212 26.81 33.62 11.78
CA PHE A 212 27.96 34.43 12.15
C PHE A 212 28.11 35.60 11.20
N ALA A 213 27.92 36.83 11.65
CA ALA A 213 28.26 38.03 10.93
C ALA A 213 29.80 38.22 10.97
N ILE A 214 30.49 37.71 9.93
CA ILE A 214 31.98 37.84 9.80
C ILE A 214 32.35 39.28 9.58
N THR A 215 31.57 39.97 8.74
CA THR A 215 31.64 41.42 8.50
C THR A 215 30.25 41.98 8.32
N ASP A 216 30.07 43.29 8.21
CA ASP A 216 28.79 43.94 7.95
C ASP A 216 28.10 43.50 6.65
N THR A 217 28.82 42.81 5.78
CA THR A 217 28.32 42.36 4.46
C THR A 217 28.52 40.87 4.21
N LEU A 218 29.14 40.13 5.14
CA LEU A 218 29.47 38.71 4.95
C LEU A 218 29.01 37.89 6.13
N ASP A 219 28.09 36.97 5.88
CA ASP A 219 27.54 36.06 6.88
C ASP A 219 27.93 34.60 6.57
N LEU A 220 28.27 33.83 7.62
CA LEU A 220 28.45 32.38 7.58
C LEU A 220 27.33 31.73 8.39
N THR A 221 26.51 30.93 7.73
CA THR A 221 25.49 30.12 8.40
C THR A 221 25.96 28.67 8.50
N LEU A 222 25.90 28.11 9.71
CA LEU A 222 26.20 26.70 9.97
C LEU A 222 25.03 26.04 10.68
N GLY A 223 24.54 24.94 10.11
CA GLY A 223 23.52 24.09 10.72
C GLY A 223 24.00 22.65 10.85
N LEU A 224 23.69 22.00 11.96
CA LEU A 224 23.96 20.59 12.19
C LEU A 224 22.75 19.96 12.88
N ARG A 225 22.38 18.75 12.48
CA ARG A 225 21.35 17.94 13.14
C ARG A 225 21.84 16.50 13.26
N TYR A 226 21.72 15.96 14.47
CA TYR A 226 21.77 14.53 14.73
C TYR A 226 20.34 14.02 14.85
N THR A 227 20.03 12.91 14.21
CA THR A 227 18.73 12.24 14.29
C THR A 227 18.97 10.77 14.59
N ASN A 228 18.21 10.23 15.54
CA ASN A 228 18.02 8.79 15.73
C ASN A 228 16.55 8.47 15.49
N GLU A 229 16.29 7.47 14.66
CA GLU A 229 14.95 7.04 14.29
C GLU A 229 14.85 5.52 14.37
N THR A 230 13.85 5.03 15.11
CA THR A 230 13.52 3.60 15.22
C THR A 230 12.15 3.37 14.61
N LYS A 231 12.01 2.35 13.77
CA LYS A 231 10.75 1.90 13.22
C LYS A 231 10.53 0.44 13.54
N ASP A 232 9.41 0.16 14.20
CA ASP A 232 8.92 -1.18 14.46
C ASP A 232 7.74 -1.46 13.54
N PHE A 233 7.72 -2.66 12.97
CA PHE A 233 6.72 -3.10 12.00
C PHE A 233 6.20 -4.46 12.38
N ASP A 234 4.88 -4.64 12.30
CA ASP A 234 4.24 -5.94 12.29
C ASP A 234 3.15 -6.02 11.22
N ALA A 235 2.93 -7.24 10.70
CA ALA A 235 1.85 -7.53 9.78
C ALA A 235 1.22 -8.87 10.07
N THR A 236 -0.09 -8.96 9.92
CA THR A 236 -0.87 -10.19 10.09
C THR A 236 -1.79 -10.42 8.92
N PHE A 237 -1.93 -11.69 8.52
CA PHE A 237 -2.67 -12.06 7.32
C PHE A 237 -3.69 -13.14 7.63
N ARG A 238 -4.94 -12.94 7.19
CA ARG A 238 -6.04 -13.89 7.25
C ARG A 238 -6.81 -13.91 5.95
N ASN A 239 -7.11 -15.11 5.45
CA ASN A 239 -7.74 -15.33 4.16
C ASN A 239 -8.71 -16.50 4.22
N ASP A 240 -9.91 -16.34 3.66
CA ASP A 240 -10.94 -17.38 3.60
C ASP A 240 -11.00 -18.12 2.23
N ASN A 241 -10.08 -17.81 1.31
CA ASN A 241 -10.00 -18.48 0.02
C ASN A 241 -9.39 -19.88 0.12
N THR A 242 -10.18 -20.86 0.48
CA THR A 242 -9.78 -22.28 0.56
C THR A 242 -9.58 -22.93 -0.81
N VAL A 243 -10.00 -22.30 -1.89
CA VAL A 243 -9.87 -22.85 -3.26
C VAL A 243 -8.41 -22.82 -3.72
N CYS A 244 -7.64 -21.81 -3.32
CA CYS A 244 -6.21 -21.73 -3.67
C CYS A 244 -5.43 -22.95 -3.16
N PRO A 245 -5.38 -23.28 -1.86
CA PRO A 245 -4.68 -24.48 -1.39
C PRO A 245 -5.29 -25.78 -1.91
N THR A 246 -6.61 -25.84 -2.11
CA THR A 246 -7.28 -27.01 -2.66
C THR A 246 -6.80 -27.30 -4.08
N ASN A 247 -6.77 -26.31 -4.97
CA ASN A 247 -6.31 -26.50 -6.34
C ASN A 247 -4.79 -26.73 -6.44
N ARG A 248 -4.00 -26.13 -5.55
CA ARG A 248 -2.55 -26.45 -5.47
C ARG A 248 -2.31 -27.90 -5.13
N ASN A 249 -3.03 -28.46 -4.15
CA ASN A 249 -2.91 -29.85 -3.76
C ASN A 249 -3.40 -30.79 -4.86
N LEU A 250 -4.52 -30.44 -5.52
CA LEU A 250 -5.12 -31.25 -6.58
C LEU A 250 -4.27 -31.29 -7.86
N LEU A 251 -3.70 -30.16 -8.25
CA LEU A 251 -3.10 -30.01 -9.59
C LEU A 251 -1.57 -29.84 -9.55
N GLY A 252 -0.96 -29.64 -8.38
CA GLY A 252 0.49 -29.41 -8.25
C GLY A 252 1.37 -30.49 -8.87
N GLY A 253 0.92 -31.76 -8.79
CA GLY A 253 1.64 -32.87 -9.41
C GLY A 253 1.74 -32.81 -10.95
N PHE A 254 0.82 -32.08 -11.60
CA PHE A 254 0.84 -31.93 -13.07
C PHE A 254 1.75 -30.79 -13.55
N LEU A 255 2.30 -29.97 -12.67
CA LEU A 255 3.26 -28.92 -13.03
C LEU A 255 4.58 -29.50 -13.61
N GLY A 256 4.90 -30.75 -13.25
CA GLY A 256 6.03 -31.49 -13.82
C GLY A 256 5.74 -32.18 -15.18
N VAL A 257 4.49 -32.12 -15.67
CA VAL A 257 4.09 -32.75 -16.93
C VAL A 257 3.99 -31.69 -18.03
N PRO A 258 4.91 -31.63 -19.01
CA PRO A 258 4.99 -30.51 -19.97
C PRO A 258 3.68 -30.18 -20.71
N THR A 259 2.87 -31.20 -21.03
CA THR A 259 1.59 -31.04 -21.75
C THR A 259 0.44 -30.54 -20.86
N LEU A 260 0.53 -30.72 -19.54
CA LEU A 260 -0.49 -30.34 -18.57
C LEU A 260 -0.09 -29.11 -17.74
N ALA A 261 1.21 -28.86 -17.61
CA ALA A 261 1.75 -27.79 -16.78
C ALA A 261 1.13 -26.39 -17.05
N PRO A 262 0.93 -25.95 -18.32
CA PRO A 262 0.33 -24.66 -18.59
C PRO A 262 -1.12 -24.58 -18.09
N LEU A 263 -1.91 -25.63 -18.25
CA LEU A 263 -3.31 -25.67 -17.83
C LEU A 263 -3.44 -25.78 -16.32
N ALA A 264 -2.71 -26.71 -15.69
CA ALA A 264 -2.70 -26.86 -14.24
C ALA A 264 -2.17 -25.60 -13.55
N GLY A 265 -1.07 -25.03 -14.07
CA GLY A 265 -0.50 -23.77 -13.58
C GLY A 265 -1.47 -22.60 -13.74
N GLY A 266 -2.18 -22.51 -14.85
CA GLY A 266 -3.20 -21.50 -15.10
C GLY A 266 -4.36 -21.58 -14.10
N ILE A 267 -4.87 -22.77 -13.82
CA ILE A 267 -5.94 -22.98 -12.83
C ILE A 267 -5.44 -22.61 -11.42
N ILE A 268 -4.26 -23.07 -11.03
CA ILE A 268 -3.66 -22.74 -9.73
C ILE A 268 -3.45 -21.23 -9.59
N SER A 269 -2.84 -20.60 -10.58
CA SER A 269 -2.57 -19.16 -10.55
C SER A 269 -3.86 -18.35 -10.39
N LEU A 270 -4.90 -18.67 -11.18
CA LEU A 270 -6.18 -17.98 -11.08
C LEU A 270 -6.95 -18.27 -9.79
N SER A 271 -6.68 -19.41 -9.13
CA SER A 271 -7.23 -19.69 -7.80
C SER A 271 -6.58 -18.84 -6.70
N CYS A 272 -5.32 -18.42 -6.89
CA CYS A 272 -4.49 -17.76 -5.88
C CYS A 272 -4.19 -16.29 -6.22
N GLN A 273 -4.20 -15.94 -7.52
CA GLN A 273 -3.85 -14.60 -8.00
C GLN A 273 -4.90 -13.55 -7.61
N GLY A 274 -4.49 -12.31 -7.42
CA GLY A 274 -5.36 -11.21 -6.98
C GLY A 274 -5.67 -11.25 -5.48
N ASN A 275 -5.30 -12.34 -4.83
CA ASN A 275 -5.40 -12.52 -3.41
C ASN A 275 -4.17 -13.28 -2.90
N SER A 276 -3.01 -12.66 -3.04
CA SER A 276 -1.70 -13.26 -2.71
C SER A 276 -1.59 -13.71 -1.25
N THR A 277 -2.40 -13.14 -0.37
CA THR A 277 -2.43 -13.50 1.05
C THR A 277 -3.03 -14.88 1.34
N SER A 278 -3.66 -15.55 0.36
CA SER A 278 -4.06 -16.95 0.52
C SER A 278 -2.90 -17.87 0.92
N GLU A 279 -1.69 -17.55 0.50
CA GLU A 279 -0.48 -18.31 0.83
C GLU A 279 0.13 -17.87 2.17
N LEU A 280 -0.24 -16.68 2.63
CA LEU A 280 0.19 -16.09 3.89
C LEU A 280 -0.84 -16.28 5.01
N ASP A 281 -1.96 -16.97 4.76
CA ASP A 281 -3.01 -17.16 5.76
C ASP A 281 -2.47 -17.74 7.06
N GLY A 282 -2.69 -17.03 8.16
CA GLY A 282 -2.17 -17.37 9.49
C GLY A 282 -0.72 -16.97 9.73
N VAL A 283 -0.03 -16.32 8.78
CA VAL A 283 1.33 -15.80 8.96
C VAL A 283 1.29 -14.46 9.68
N SER A 284 2.25 -14.24 10.56
CA SER A 284 2.59 -12.94 11.13
C SER A 284 4.05 -12.62 10.83
N LEU A 285 4.33 -11.36 10.52
CA LEU A 285 5.66 -10.85 10.25
C LEU A 285 5.96 -9.74 11.25
N GLU A 286 7.19 -9.67 11.71
CA GLU A 286 7.69 -8.62 12.58
C GLU A 286 9.10 -8.23 12.09
N ASP A 287 9.41 -6.95 12.11
CA ASP A 287 10.75 -6.43 11.80
C ASP A 287 10.95 -5.09 12.49
N SER A 288 12.21 -4.71 12.68
CA SER A 288 12.59 -3.44 13.29
C SER A 288 13.79 -2.84 12.58
N ARG A 289 13.84 -1.51 12.50
CA ARG A 289 14.91 -0.76 11.87
C ARG A 289 15.29 0.46 12.71
N GLU A 290 16.57 0.62 12.95
CA GLU A 290 17.12 1.78 13.61
C GLU A 290 18.12 2.50 12.69
N GLU A 291 18.08 3.83 12.66
CA GLU A 291 18.96 4.66 11.85
C GLU A 291 19.42 5.87 12.64
N GLU A 292 20.73 6.12 12.59
CA GLU A 292 21.39 7.28 13.17
C GLU A 292 22.08 8.08 12.07
N GLU A 293 21.79 9.37 11.99
CA GLU A 293 22.36 10.21 10.93
C GLU A 293 22.70 11.63 11.39
N PHE A 294 23.81 12.12 10.85
CA PHE A 294 24.18 13.52 10.90
C PHE A 294 23.88 14.21 9.58
N THR A 295 23.11 15.27 9.65
CA THR A 295 22.81 16.14 8.52
C THR A 295 23.26 17.57 8.83
N GLY A 296 23.51 18.37 7.81
CA GLY A 296 23.94 19.73 8.06
C GLY A 296 24.00 20.59 6.82
N THR A 297 24.21 21.88 7.07
CA THR A 297 24.35 22.91 6.02
C THR A 297 25.43 23.91 6.40
N ALA A 298 26.13 24.40 5.38
CA ALA A 298 27.03 25.53 5.47
C ALA A 298 26.73 26.49 4.32
N ILE A 299 26.50 27.77 4.65
CA ILE A 299 26.15 28.80 3.67
C ILE A 299 27.05 30.02 3.92
N LEU A 300 27.72 30.49 2.88
CA LEU A 300 28.42 31.75 2.88
C LEU A 300 27.63 32.75 2.04
N SER A 301 27.17 33.85 2.67
CA SER A 301 26.34 34.87 2.07
C SER A 301 27.06 36.19 2.05
N TRP A 302 27.16 36.82 0.90
CA TRP A 302 27.82 38.11 0.72
C TRP A 302 26.86 39.15 0.09
N LYS A 303 26.68 40.28 0.78
CA LYS A 303 25.84 41.41 0.39
C LYS A 303 26.71 42.65 0.08
N PRO A 304 27.40 42.70 -1.07
CA PRO A 304 28.29 43.83 -1.43
C PRO A 304 27.55 45.17 -1.56
N THR A 305 26.27 45.13 -1.87
CA THR A 305 25.39 46.30 -1.90
C THR A 305 24.02 45.91 -1.35
N PRO A 306 23.14 46.87 -0.95
CA PRO A 306 21.79 46.57 -0.48
C PRO A 306 20.93 45.76 -1.45
N ASP A 307 21.21 45.90 -2.75
CA ASP A 307 20.40 45.30 -3.82
C ASP A 307 21.00 43.98 -4.37
N LEU A 308 22.18 43.55 -3.91
CA LEU A 308 22.88 42.38 -4.43
C LEU A 308 23.23 41.39 -3.31
N LEU A 309 22.74 40.17 -3.43
CA LEU A 309 23.14 39.03 -2.61
C LEU A 309 23.81 37.97 -3.49
N VAL A 310 24.99 37.52 -3.10
CA VAL A 310 25.69 36.37 -3.66
C VAL A 310 25.88 35.34 -2.57
N TYR A 311 25.59 34.08 -2.81
CA TYR A 311 25.81 33.03 -1.83
C TYR A 311 26.28 31.73 -2.44
N GLY A 312 27.00 30.94 -1.65
CA GLY A 312 27.35 29.55 -1.95
C GLY A 312 26.93 28.68 -0.79
N SER A 313 26.37 27.50 -1.07
CA SER A 313 25.89 26.60 -0.05
C SER A 313 26.30 25.14 -0.30
N TYR A 314 26.52 24.42 0.79
CA TYR A 314 26.65 22.98 0.82
C TYR A 314 25.65 22.40 1.85
N SER A 315 24.91 21.36 1.47
CA SER A 315 23.96 20.71 2.36
C SER A 315 24.05 19.19 2.21
N ARG A 316 23.97 18.48 3.33
CA ARG A 316 23.76 17.05 3.39
C ARG A 316 22.41 16.81 4.09
N GLY A 317 21.49 16.13 3.40
CA GLY A 317 20.24 15.65 3.93
C GLY A 317 20.23 14.13 4.05
N TYR A 318 19.17 13.59 4.66
CA TYR A 318 18.94 12.17 4.82
C TYR A 318 17.43 11.89 4.68
N LYS A 319 17.10 10.69 4.29
CA LYS A 319 15.75 10.16 4.30
C LYS A 319 15.80 8.79 4.96
N ALA A 320 15.05 8.62 6.03
CA ALA A 320 14.92 7.34 6.70
C ALA A 320 14.38 6.26 5.77
N GLY A 321 14.84 5.04 5.97
CA GLY A 321 14.23 3.85 5.40
C GLY A 321 12.87 3.57 6.05
N GLY A 322 12.18 2.54 5.55
CA GLY A 322 10.88 2.14 6.08
C GLY A 322 10.45 0.82 5.50
N PHE A 323 9.28 0.37 5.92
CA PHE A 323 8.66 -0.85 5.46
C PHE A 323 7.63 -0.54 4.38
N ASN A 324 7.41 -1.49 3.47
CA ASN A 324 6.34 -1.40 2.50
C ASN A 324 5.05 -1.95 3.15
N LEU A 325 4.03 -1.11 3.23
CA LEU A 325 2.75 -1.42 3.88
C LEU A 325 1.65 -1.70 2.86
N ASP A 326 2.02 -2.16 1.68
CA ASP A 326 1.11 -2.57 0.61
C ASP A 326 1.64 -3.82 -0.12
N ARG A 327 0.84 -4.33 -1.05
CA ARG A 327 1.12 -5.49 -1.90
C ARG A 327 1.48 -5.11 -3.31
#